data_1d35f6a4fce5862b488b71dac09f5412
#
_entry.id   1d35f6a4fce5862b488b71dac09f5412
#
_cell.length_a   1.000
_cell.length_b   1.000
_cell.length_c   1.000
_cell.angle_alpha   90.00
_cell.angle_beta   90.00
_cell.angle_gamma   90.00
#
_symmetry.space_group_name_H-M   'P 1'
#
loop_
_entity.id
_entity.type
_entity.pdbx_description
1 polymer ?
#
loop_
_entity_poly.entity_id
_entity_poly.type
_entity_poly.pdbx_seq_one_letter_code
_entity_poly.pdbx_strand_id
1 'polypeptide(L)'
;MKVGWVGDCVYVIGDYGGFNITTKTSVENQTAKGWYDECFVTYCDPAGGERIQEVPGGVKANNSVDAGIDYIIALIERGKFFVCKDCTGVLGEIWDYSRDENNQIVKVNDHYMDAMRYAIFSAVTSGVVMA
;
A
#
# COMPACT_ATOMS: atom_id res chain seq x y z
N MET A 1 5.75 0.30 -0.30
CA MET A 1 5.01 -0.95 0.00
C MET A 1 5.09 -1.88 -1.19
N LYS A 2 5.57 -3.08 -0.97
CA LYS A 2 5.59 -4.11 -2.01
C LYS A 2 4.58 -5.19 -1.67
N VAL A 3 3.68 -5.47 -2.61
CA VAL A 3 2.58 -6.41 -2.44
C VAL A 3 2.59 -7.41 -3.58
N GLY A 4 2.40 -8.67 -3.26
CA GLY A 4 2.29 -9.74 -4.23
C GLY A 4 0.98 -10.51 -4.08
N TRP A 5 0.59 -11.20 -5.13
CA TRP A 5 -0.63 -11.99 -5.16
C TRP A 5 -0.31 -13.42 -5.60
N VAL A 6 -0.91 -14.39 -4.93
CA VAL A 6 -0.87 -15.79 -5.34
C VAL A 6 -2.32 -16.27 -5.31
N GLY A 7 -2.89 -16.49 -6.50
CA GLY A 7 -4.33 -16.73 -6.61
C GLY A 7 -5.12 -15.54 -6.07
N ASP A 8 -5.99 -15.80 -5.12
CA ASP A 8 -6.79 -14.76 -4.46
C ASP A 8 -6.22 -14.32 -3.09
N CYS A 9 -5.03 -14.80 -2.74
CA CYS A 9 -4.34 -14.41 -1.52
C CYS A 9 -3.39 -13.25 -1.79
N VAL A 10 -3.37 -12.27 -0.89
CA VAL A 10 -2.47 -11.12 -0.97
C VAL A 10 -1.39 -11.20 0.10
N TYR A 11 -0.18 -10.85 -0.29
CA TYR A 11 0.99 -10.87 0.58
C TYR A 11 1.65 -9.50 0.58
N VAL A 12 1.75 -8.88 1.76
CA VAL A 12 2.59 -7.69 1.95
C VAL A 12 4.00 -8.20 2.22
N ILE A 13 4.89 -8.04 1.25
CA ILE A 13 6.22 -8.66 1.27
C ILE A 13 7.34 -7.68 1.56
N GLY A 14 7.09 -6.39 1.49
CA GLY A 14 8.07 -5.38 1.85
C GLY A 14 7.43 -4.07 2.19
N ASP A 15 7.93 -3.39 3.20
CA ASP A 15 7.56 -2.02 3.50
C ASP A 15 8.80 -1.12 3.50
N TYR A 16 8.57 0.17 3.27
CA TYR A 16 9.62 1.17 3.26
C TYR A 16 9.01 2.49 3.72
N GLY A 17 9.64 3.08 4.69
CA GLY A 17 9.28 4.40 5.18
C GLY A 17 10.49 5.29 5.23
N GLY A 18 10.33 6.55 4.82
CA GLY A 18 11.35 7.56 4.90
C GLY A 18 10.76 8.85 5.46
N PHE A 19 11.53 9.55 6.26
CA PHE A 19 11.13 10.83 6.85
C PHE A 19 11.99 11.94 6.26
N ASN A 20 11.35 12.99 5.76
CA ASN A 20 12.02 14.14 5.14
C ASN A 20 12.98 13.76 3.99
N ILE A 21 12.60 12.80 3.18
CA ILE A 21 13.37 12.43 1.99
C ILE A 21 12.61 12.82 0.73
N THR A 22 13.38 13.10 -0.33
CA THR A 22 12.79 13.44 -1.64
C THR A 22 12.23 12.19 -2.31
N THR A 23 11.35 12.39 -3.27
CA THR A 23 10.85 11.30 -4.13
C THR A 23 12.02 10.60 -4.82
N LYS A 24 13.00 11.36 -5.32
CA LYS A 24 14.19 10.80 -5.97
C LYS A 24 14.95 9.86 -5.04
N THR A 25 15.22 10.28 -3.81
CA THR A 25 15.92 9.44 -2.83
C THR A 25 15.11 8.20 -2.47
N SER A 26 13.80 8.34 -2.30
CA SER A 26 12.92 7.22 -2.04
C SER A 26 12.97 6.19 -3.18
N VAL A 27 12.90 6.65 -4.42
CA VAL A 27 12.99 5.78 -5.60
C VAL A 27 14.35 5.08 -5.67
N GLU A 28 15.44 5.81 -5.41
CA GLU A 28 16.78 5.23 -5.38
C GLU A 28 16.91 4.11 -4.33
N ASN A 29 16.37 4.34 -3.14
CA ASN A 29 16.41 3.34 -2.06
C ASN A 29 15.58 2.10 -2.40
N GLN A 30 14.42 2.27 -3.01
CA GLN A 30 13.58 1.15 -3.44
C GLN A 30 14.18 0.41 -4.63
N THR A 31 14.84 1.13 -5.54
CA THR A 31 15.58 0.54 -6.66
C THR A 31 16.70 -0.37 -6.13
N ALA A 32 17.42 0.09 -5.11
CA ALA A 32 18.48 -0.71 -4.48
C ALA A 32 17.96 -2.01 -3.85
N LYS A 33 16.68 -2.05 -3.48
CA LYS A 33 16.01 -3.26 -2.98
C LYS A 33 15.54 -4.20 -4.11
N GLY A 34 15.69 -3.79 -5.36
CA GLY A 34 15.24 -4.56 -6.52
C GLY A 34 13.72 -4.53 -6.73
N TRP A 35 13.00 -3.65 -6.05
CA TRP A 35 11.54 -3.68 -6.05
C TRP A 35 10.95 -3.41 -7.43
N TYR A 36 11.53 -2.46 -8.19
CA TYR A 36 10.96 -2.08 -9.48
C TYR A 36 11.20 -3.12 -10.58
N ASP A 37 12.22 -3.95 -10.44
CA ASP A 37 12.52 -4.99 -11.42
C ASP A 37 11.44 -6.07 -11.51
N GLU A 38 10.68 -6.26 -10.43
CA GLU A 38 9.68 -7.30 -10.30
C GLU A 38 8.24 -6.78 -10.33
N CYS A 39 8.06 -5.45 -10.42
CA CYS A 39 6.74 -4.84 -10.30
C CYS A 39 6.09 -4.60 -11.65
N PHE A 40 4.80 -4.89 -11.76
CA PHE A 40 3.98 -4.54 -12.91
C PHE A 40 3.63 -3.06 -12.92
N VAL A 41 3.33 -2.50 -11.76
CA VAL A 41 2.81 -1.15 -11.63
C VAL A 41 3.13 -0.62 -10.24
N THR A 42 3.31 0.68 -10.13
CA THR A 42 3.51 1.36 -8.86
C THR A 42 2.40 2.37 -8.65
N TYR A 43 1.55 2.12 -7.67
CA TYR A 43 0.45 3.02 -7.32
C TYR A 43 0.95 4.09 -6.35
N CYS A 44 0.70 5.33 -6.71
CA CYS A 44 1.16 6.50 -5.95
C CYS A 44 -0.02 7.28 -5.40
N ASP A 45 0.18 7.93 -4.24
CA ASP A 45 -0.80 8.86 -3.69
C ASP A 45 -1.20 9.87 -4.77
N PRO A 46 -2.49 9.99 -5.10
CA PRO A 46 -2.94 10.94 -6.11
C PRO A 46 -2.55 12.39 -5.82
N ALA A 47 -2.36 12.74 -4.54
CA ALA A 47 -1.90 14.06 -4.13
C ALA A 47 -0.45 14.35 -4.53
N GLY A 48 0.30 13.33 -4.96
CA GLY A 48 1.69 13.49 -5.39
C GLY A 48 1.89 14.34 -6.64
N GLY A 49 0.85 14.48 -7.47
CA GLY A 49 0.90 15.34 -8.65
C GLY A 49 2.03 14.94 -9.61
N GLU A 50 2.85 15.92 -9.97
CA GLU A 50 3.95 15.70 -10.92
C GLU A 50 5.01 14.73 -10.40
N ARG A 51 5.14 14.56 -9.10
CA ARG A 51 6.12 13.64 -8.52
C ARG A 51 5.87 12.18 -8.89
N ILE A 52 4.65 11.85 -9.29
CA ILE A 52 4.32 10.50 -9.75
C ILE A 52 5.15 10.11 -10.98
N GLN A 53 5.49 11.08 -11.83
CA GLN A 53 6.30 10.87 -13.02
C GLN A 53 7.75 10.46 -12.68
N GLU A 54 8.23 10.76 -11.49
CA GLU A 54 9.56 10.37 -11.04
C GLU A 54 9.63 8.91 -10.58
N VAL A 55 8.50 8.25 -10.45
CA VAL A 55 8.40 6.88 -9.97
C VAL A 55 8.31 5.91 -11.13
N PRO A 56 9.19 4.90 -11.23
CA PRO A 56 9.11 3.89 -12.28
C PRO A 56 7.73 3.19 -12.30
N GLY A 57 7.06 3.25 -13.46
CA GLY A 57 5.72 2.68 -13.60
C GLY A 57 4.64 3.36 -12.75
N GLY A 58 4.89 4.58 -12.30
CA GLY A 58 4.00 5.29 -11.39
C GLY A 58 2.67 5.67 -12.03
N VAL A 59 1.58 5.35 -11.36
CA VAL A 59 0.22 5.75 -11.72
C VAL A 59 -0.52 6.18 -10.45
N LYS A 60 -1.58 6.97 -10.63
CA LYS A 60 -2.41 7.40 -9.50
C LYS A 60 -3.15 6.21 -8.89
N ALA A 61 -3.08 6.09 -7.58
CA ALA A 61 -3.85 5.09 -6.84
C ALA A 61 -5.33 5.47 -6.78
N ASN A 62 -6.16 4.46 -6.56
CA ASN A 62 -7.55 4.67 -6.17
C ASN A 62 -7.57 5.07 -4.69
N ASN A 63 -8.02 6.29 -4.41
CA ASN A 63 -8.02 6.84 -3.05
C ASN A 63 -9.36 6.71 -2.34
N SER A 64 -10.14 5.69 -2.66
CA SER A 64 -11.39 5.38 -1.94
C SER A 64 -11.06 4.78 -0.58
N VAL A 65 -11.18 5.57 0.47
CA VAL A 65 -10.72 5.18 1.82
C VAL A 65 -11.58 4.06 2.38
N ASP A 66 -12.88 4.29 2.54
CA ASP A 66 -13.77 3.32 3.19
C ASP A 66 -13.89 2.03 2.39
N ALA A 67 -14.09 2.10 1.09
CA ALA A 67 -14.18 0.92 0.24
C ALA A 67 -12.89 0.10 0.25
N GLY A 68 -11.75 0.76 0.24
CA GLY A 68 -10.45 0.08 0.31
C GLY A 68 -10.23 -0.62 1.64
N ILE A 69 -10.60 0.02 2.74
CA ILE A 69 -10.49 -0.58 4.07
C ILE A 69 -11.43 -1.79 4.20
N ASP A 70 -12.66 -1.65 3.76
CA ASP A 70 -13.65 -2.74 3.81
C ASP A 70 -13.18 -3.95 2.99
N TYR A 71 -12.54 -3.69 1.86
CA TYR A 71 -11.97 -4.75 1.04
C TYR A 71 -10.86 -5.51 1.77
N ILE A 72 -9.94 -4.79 2.42
CA ILE A 72 -8.84 -5.41 3.17
C ILE A 72 -9.38 -6.19 4.37
N ILE A 73 -10.36 -5.64 5.09
CA ILE A 73 -11.00 -6.34 6.20
C ILE A 73 -11.61 -7.67 5.72
N ALA A 74 -12.29 -7.65 4.58
CA ALA A 74 -12.86 -8.86 4.01
C ALA A 74 -11.79 -9.91 3.67
N LEU A 75 -10.63 -9.48 3.16
CA LEU A 75 -9.50 -10.38 2.92
C LEU A 75 -9.00 -11.02 4.22
N ILE A 76 -8.88 -10.22 5.27
CA ILE A 76 -8.44 -10.70 6.59
C ILE A 76 -9.44 -11.72 7.13
N GLU A 77 -10.73 -11.43 7.08
CA GLU A 77 -11.79 -12.32 7.56
C GLU A 77 -11.82 -13.65 6.81
N ARG A 78 -11.45 -13.65 5.53
CA ARG A 78 -11.41 -14.86 4.68
C ARG A 78 -10.10 -15.61 4.80
N GLY A 79 -9.15 -15.12 5.59
CA GLY A 79 -7.83 -15.75 5.71
C GLY A 79 -6.97 -15.63 4.45
N LYS A 80 -7.17 -14.57 3.67
CA LYS A 80 -6.49 -14.37 2.37
C LYS A 80 -5.52 -13.18 2.38
N PHE A 81 -5.18 -12.69 3.56
CA PHE A 81 -4.29 -11.55 3.74
C PHE A 81 -3.13 -11.95 4.64
N PHE A 82 -1.92 -11.72 4.18
CA PHE A 82 -0.70 -12.11 4.88
C PHE A 82 0.30 -10.96 4.86
N VAL A 83 1.01 -10.79 5.97
CA VAL A 83 2.06 -9.77 6.09
C VAL A 83 3.34 -10.46 6.54
N CYS A 84 4.42 -10.26 5.81
CA CYS A 84 5.73 -10.78 6.20
C CYS A 84 6.16 -10.18 7.54
N LYS A 85 6.78 -10.99 8.38
CA LYS A 85 7.21 -10.58 9.72
C LYS A 85 8.21 -9.41 9.69
N ASP A 86 8.92 -9.23 8.59
CA ASP A 86 9.89 -8.16 8.44
C ASP A 86 9.26 -6.81 8.10
N CYS A 87 7.95 -6.79 7.79
CA CYS A 87 7.21 -5.56 7.53
C CYS A 87 6.81 -4.89 8.84
N THR A 88 7.80 -4.41 9.58
CA THR A 88 7.61 -3.85 10.92
C THR A 88 6.80 -2.57 10.94
N GLY A 89 6.88 -1.77 9.87
CA GLY A 89 6.07 -0.56 9.75
C GLY A 89 4.58 -0.87 9.65
N VAL A 90 4.21 -1.82 8.78
CA VAL A 90 2.83 -2.27 8.64
C VAL A 90 2.32 -2.89 9.94
N LEU A 91 3.10 -3.80 10.51
CA LEU A 91 2.70 -4.50 11.73
C LEU A 91 2.55 -3.54 12.91
N GLY A 92 3.36 -2.49 12.97
CA GLY A 92 3.24 -1.46 14.00
C GLY A 92 1.98 -0.63 13.85
N GLU A 93 1.66 -0.18 12.62
CA GLU A 93 0.49 0.67 12.39
C GLU A 93 -0.84 -0.06 12.46
N ILE A 94 -0.86 -1.34 12.09
CA ILE A 94 -2.12 -2.09 12.03
C ILE A 94 -2.82 -2.18 13.40
N TRP A 95 -2.07 -2.17 14.48
CA TRP A 95 -2.61 -2.19 15.83
C TRP A 95 -3.24 -0.86 16.25
N ASP A 96 -2.75 0.25 15.68
CA ASP A 96 -3.24 1.59 15.99
C ASP A 96 -4.32 2.07 15.02
N TYR A 97 -4.54 1.33 13.93
CA TYR A 97 -5.48 1.72 12.89
C TYR A 97 -6.91 1.43 13.35
N SER A 98 -7.69 2.48 13.55
CA SER A 98 -9.01 2.37 14.16
C SER A 98 -9.97 3.43 13.60
N ARG A 99 -11.25 3.25 13.93
CA ARG A 99 -12.29 4.24 13.68
C ARG A 99 -12.69 4.89 15.00
N ASP A 100 -13.08 6.16 14.92
CA ASP A 100 -13.60 6.89 16.05
C ASP A 100 -15.11 6.58 16.29
N GLU A 101 -15.71 7.23 17.30
CA GLU A 101 -17.12 7.08 17.63
C GLU A 101 -18.08 7.49 16.50
N ASN A 102 -17.63 8.33 15.58
CA ASN A 102 -18.39 8.75 14.41
C ASN A 102 -18.12 7.87 13.17
N ASN A 103 -17.48 6.73 13.37
CA ASN A 103 -17.09 5.78 12.32
C ASN A 103 -16.13 6.36 11.27
N GLN A 104 -15.36 7.38 11.67
CA GLN A 104 -14.32 7.98 10.84
C GLN A 104 -12.96 7.39 11.17
N ILE A 105 -12.09 7.25 10.16
CA ILE A 105 -10.74 6.74 10.37
C ILE A 105 -9.94 7.74 11.19
N VAL A 106 -9.31 7.24 12.25
CA VAL A 106 -8.39 8.03 13.07
C VAL A 106 -7.08 8.21 12.30
N LYS A 107 -6.75 9.45 11.96
CA LYS A 107 -5.58 9.81 11.16
C LYS A 107 -4.32 9.96 12.02
N VAL A 108 -3.94 8.87 12.67
CA VAL A 108 -2.72 8.79 13.50
C VAL A 108 -1.91 7.58 13.05
N ASN A 109 -0.66 7.80 12.67
CA ASN A 109 0.26 6.72 12.26
C ASN A 109 -0.34 5.80 11.19
N ASP A 110 -0.85 6.39 10.09
CA ASP A 110 -1.56 5.65 9.05
C ASP A 110 -0.82 5.61 7.69
N HIS A 111 0.46 6.04 7.64
CA HIS A 111 1.22 6.11 6.39
C HIS A 111 1.39 4.75 5.71
N TYR A 112 1.73 3.71 6.46
CA TYR A 112 1.86 2.36 5.91
C TYR A 112 0.50 1.77 5.56
N MET A 113 -0.53 2.09 6.32
CA MET A 113 -1.90 1.65 6.02
C MET A 113 -2.42 2.28 4.74
N ASP A 114 -2.16 3.57 4.52
CA ASP A 114 -2.53 4.23 3.27
C ASP A 114 -1.79 3.62 2.08
N ALA A 115 -0.48 3.39 2.20
CA ALA A 115 0.32 2.78 1.14
C ALA A 115 -0.17 1.36 0.81
N MET A 116 -0.50 0.59 1.82
CA MET A 116 -1.04 -0.77 1.67
C MET A 116 -2.39 -0.74 0.95
N ARG A 117 -3.26 0.16 1.34
CA ARG A 117 -4.56 0.34 0.71
C ARG A 117 -4.42 0.74 -0.76
N TYR A 118 -3.52 1.67 -1.06
CA TYR A 118 -3.25 2.07 -2.45
C TYR A 118 -2.83 0.87 -3.29
N ALA A 119 -1.88 0.08 -2.82
CA ALA A 119 -1.36 -1.06 -3.57
C ALA A 119 -2.43 -2.14 -3.79
N ILE A 120 -3.16 -2.50 -2.75
CA ILE A 120 -4.11 -3.62 -2.80
C ILE A 120 -5.39 -3.22 -3.55
N PHE A 121 -6.03 -2.15 -3.12
CA PHE A 121 -7.34 -1.79 -3.67
C PHE A 121 -7.24 -1.27 -5.11
N SER A 122 -6.17 -0.54 -5.43
CA SER A 122 -5.95 -0.07 -6.79
C SER A 122 -5.71 -1.21 -7.77
N ALA A 123 -4.96 -2.23 -7.36
CA ALA A 123 -4.70 -3.40 -8.21
C ALA A 123 -6.00 -4.14 -8.56
N VAL A 124 -6.89 -4.26 -7.59
CA VAL A 124 -8.18 -4.92 -7.79
C VAL A 124 -9.12 -4.08 -8.66
N THR A 125 -9.26 -2.79 -8.35
CA THR A 125 -10.21 -1.92 -9.06
C THR A 125 -9.76 -1.55 -10.47
N SER A 126 -8.45 -1.61 -10.75
CA SER A 126 -7.91 -1.36 -12.09
C SER A 126 -7.90 -2.62 -12.97
N GLY A 127 -8.24 -3.78 -12.42
CA GLY A 127 -8.25 -5.03 -13.17
C GLY A 127 -6.87 -5.68 -13.34
N VAL A 128 -5.83 -5.18 -12.67
CA VAL A 128 -4.50 -5.78 -12.69
C VAL A 128 -4.54 -7.14 -11.98
N VAL A 129 -5.35 -7.25 -10.93
CA VAL A 129 -5.58 -8.48 -10.20
C VAL A 129 -7.08 -8.78 -10.24
N MET A 130 -7.42 -10.02 -10.53
CA MET A 130 -8.80 -10.46 -10.47
C MET A 130 -9.18 -10.76 -9.03
N ALA A 131 -10.19 -10.06 -8.55
CA ALA A 131 -10.66 -10.21 -7.17
C ALA A 131 -11.51 -11.46 -6.99
#